data_e61863d5cee3bec1af7bfeb6cd65ee15
#
_entry.id   e61863d5cee3bec1af7bfeb6cd65ee15
#
_cell.length_a   1.000
_cell.length_b   1.000
_cell.length_c   1.000
_cell.angle_alpha   90.00
_cell.angle_beta   90.00
_cell.angle_gamma   90.00
#
_symmetry.space_group_name_H-M   'P 1'
#
loop_
_entity.id
_entity.type
_entity.pdbx_description
1 polymer ?
#
loop_
_entity_poly.entity_id
_entity_poly.type
_entity_poly.pdbx_seq_one_letter_code
_entity_poly.pdbx_strand_id
1 'polypeptide(L)'
;LNGGAIPGTIENLKDAAAGENGEWTKMYAEFAKVAKEEGFDRIAYLFEAVAKIEKEHEERYRKLIENIENGTVFEKDGEVYWICQNCGHIHKGKTPPKICPVCAHPQGYFQVRAENYK
;
A
#
# COMPACT_ATOMS: atom_id res chain seq x y z
N LEU A 1 -10.19 -18.00 2.88
CA LEU A 1 -8.89 -17.33 2.78
C LEU A 1 -7.79 -18.35 2.43
N ASN A 2 -7.63 -18.67 1.17
CA ASN A 2 -6.56 -19.55 0.68
C ASN A 2 -6.45 -20.90 1.43
N GLY A 3 -7.58 -21.42 1.92
CA GLY A 3 -7.60 -22.67 2.70
C GLY A 3 -6.79 -22.63 3.99
N GLY A 4 -6.55 -21.46 4.56
CA GLY A 4 -5.72 -21.25 5.73
C GLY A 4 -4.23 -21.13 5.45
N ALA A 5 -3.80 -21.22 4.18
CA ALA A 5 -2.40 -21.04 3.81
C ALA A 5 -2.02 -19.54 3.80
N ILE A 6 -0.74 -19.28 4.05
CA ILE A 6 -0.16 -17.93 3.93
C ILE A 6 0.78 -17.95 2.72
N PRO A 7 0.33 -17.48 1.55
CA PRO A 7 1.15 -17.46 0.34
C PRO A 7 2.20 -16.33 0.38
N GLY A 8 2.93 -16.14 -0.72
CA GLY A 8 3.95 -15.12 -0.82
C GLY A 8 3.39 -13.70 -0.90
N THR A 9 4.29 -12.71 -0.88
CA THR A 9 3.94 -11.29 -0.81
C THR A 9 3.05 -10.84 -1.98
N ILE A 10 3.36 -11.23 -3.21
CA ILE A 10 2.56 -10.84 -4.39
C ILE A 10 1.14 -11.37 -4.29
N GLU A 11 0.97 -12.64 -3.92
CA GLU A 11 -0.35 -13.24 -3.79
C GLU A 11 -1.16 -12.56 -2.68
N ASN A 12 -0.53 -12.25 -1.56
CA ASN A 12 -1.19 -11.54 -0.46
C ASN A 12 -1.63 -10.14 -0.90
N LEU A 13 -0.79 -9.42 -1.65
CA LEU A 13 -1.14 -8.10 -2.17
C LEU A 13 -2.28 -8.17 -3.19
N LYS A 14 -2.29 -9.18 -4.05
CA LYS A 14 -3.38 -9.39 -5.02
C LYS A 14 -4.71 -9.68 -4.32
N ASP A 15 -4.68 -10.51 -3.30
CA ASP A 15 -5.87 -10.83 -2.50
C ASP A 15 -6.39 -9.57 -1.79
N ALA A 16 -5.49 -8.78 -1.20
CA ALA A 16 -5.85 -7.53 -0.54
C ALA A 16 -6.45 -6.52 -1.53
N ALA A 17 -5.84 -6.36 -2.71
CA ALA A 17 -6.34 -5.47 -3.75
C ALA A 17 -7.73 -5.90 -4.23
N ALA A 18 -7.95 -7.20 -4.42
CA ALA A 18 -9.25 -7.74 -4.83
C ALA A 18 -10.31 -7.52 -3.75
N GLY A 19 -9.95 -7.67 -2.48
CA GLY A 19 -10.83 -7.40 -1.35
C GLY A 19 -11.28 -5.94 -1.32
N GLU A 20 -10.33 -5.01 -1.42
CA GLU A 20 -10.64 -3.56 -1.48
C GLU A 20 -11.53 -3.24 -2.68
N ASN A 21 -11.24 -3.82 -3.86
CA ASN A 21 -12.08 -3.62 -5.04
C ASN A 21 -13.53 -4.05 -4.80
N GLY A 22 -13.74 -5.23 -4.21
CA GLY A 22 -15.08 -5.71 -3.88
C GLY A 22 -15.80 -4.78 -2.88
N GLU A 23 -15.06 -4.25 -1.91
CA GLU A 23 -15.61 -3.35 -0.90
C GLU A 23 -16.09 -2.03 -1.51
N TRP A 24 -15.31 -1.38 -2.37
CA TRP A 24 -15.72 -0.08 -2.89
C TRP A 24 -16.64 -0.16 -4.12
N THR A 25 -16.56 -1.23 -4.93
CA THR A 25 -17.39 -1.36 -6.13
C THR A 25 -18.75 -1.98 -5.84
N LYS A 26 -18.84 -2.83 -4.81
CA LYS A 26 -20.07 -3.60 -4.52
C LYS A 26 -20.60 -3.37 -3.12
N MET A 27 -19.83 -3.74 -2.10
CA MET A 27 -20.31 -3.79 -0.72
C MET A 27 -20.76 -2.42 -0.20
N TYR A 28 -19.86 -1.44 -0.16
CA TYR A 28 -20.19 -0.12 0.36
C TYR A 28 -21.13 0.66 -0.58
N ALA A 29 -21.05 0.44 -1.88
CA ALA A 29 -22.00 1.03 -2.83
C ALA A 29 -23.43 0.55 -2.55
N GLU A 30 -23.62 -0.74 -2.30
CA GLU A 30 -24.92 -1.31 -1.96
C GLU A 30 -25.41 -0.83 -0.59
N PHE A 31 -24.51 -0.80 0.38
CA PHE A 31 -24.84 -0.29 1.73
C PHE A 31 -25.30 1.17 1.68
N ALA A 32 -24.62 2.01 0.89
CA ALA A 32 -25.01 3.40 0.70
C ALA A 32 -26.41 3.53 0.09
N LYS A 33 -26.67 2.72 -0.93
CA LYS A 33 -27.98 2.69 -1.62
C LYS A 33 -29.10 2.31 -0.64
N VAL A 34 -28.92 1.24 0.11
CA VAL A 34 -29.92 0.76 1.08
C VAL A 34 -30.12 1.79 2.19
N ALA A 35 -29.05 2.37 2.73
CA ALA A 35 -29.15 3.41 3.75
C ALA A 35 -29.95 4.63 3.24
N LYS A 36 -29.73 5.02 2.00
CA LYS A 36 -30.48 6.11 1.36
C LYS A 36 -31.95 5.80 1.25
N GLU A 37 -32.27 4.59 0.77
CA GLU A 37 -33.67 4.11 0.64
C GLU A 37 -34.39 4.08 1.99
N GLU A 38 -33.68 3.74 3.06
CA GLU A 38 -34.24 3.68 4.42
C GLU A 38 -34.26 5.04 5.13
N GLY A 39 -33.81 6.12 4.47
CA GLY A 39 -33.84 7.46 5.01
C GLY A 39 -32.65 7.83 5.91
N PHE A 40 -31.59 7.05 5.90
CA PHE A 40 -30.39 7.30 6.69
C PHE A 40 -29.33 8.04 5.86
N ASP A 41 -29.62 9.29 5.51
CA ASP A 41 -28.77 10.08 4.59
C ASP A 41 -27.33 10.24 5.09
N ARG A 42 -27.13 10.48 6.38
CA ARG A 42 -25.77 10.62 6.96
C ARG A 42 -24.99 9.31 6.88
N ILE A 43 -25.65 8.20 7.14
CA ILE A 43 -25.04 6.86 7.07
C ILE A 43 -24.71 6.53 5.60
N ALA A 44 -25.62 6.85 4.67
CA ALA A 44 -25.37 6.68 3.24
C ALA A 44 -24.12 7.45 2.80
N TYR A 45 -23.99 8.70 3.22
CA TYR A 45 -22.80 9.51 2.95
C TYR A 45 -21.52 8.85 3.49
N LEU A 46 -21.57 8.30 4.71
CA LEU A 46 -20.40 7.63 5.29
C LEU A 46 -19.99 6.41 4.49
N PHE A 47 -20.94 5.59 4.04
CA PHE A 47 -20.62 4.45 3.18
C PHE A 47 -20.00 4.89 1.85
N GLU A 48 -20.50 5.94 1.23
CA GLU A 48 -19.90 6.49 0.01
C GLU A 48 -18.48 7.03 0.25
N ALA A 49 -18.27 7.73 1.37
CA ALA A 49 -16.96 8.26 1.73
C ALA A 49 -15.96 7.14 2.00
N VAL A 50 -16.37 6.09 2.71
CA VAL A 50 -15.51 4.92 2.99
C VAL A 50 -15.19 4.18 1.68
N ALA A 51 -16.15 4.05 0.77
CA ALA A 51 -15.89 3.43 -0.53
C ALA A 51 -14.76 4.14 -1.28
N LYS A 52 -14.69 5.46 -1.23
CA LYS A 52 -13.60 6.24 -1.84
C LYS A 52 -12.26 5.96 -1.17
N ILE A 53 -12.25 5.76 0.14
CA ILE A 53 -11.04 5.40 0.90
C ILE A 53 -10.57 3.99 0.49
N GLU A 54 -11.49 3.04 0.35
CA GLU A 54 -11.13 1.68 -0.05
C GLU A 54 -10.55 1.64 -1.47
N LYS A 55 -11.01 2.52 -2.35
CA LYS A 55 -10.42 2.68 -3.69
C LYS A 55 -8.96 3.12 -3.61
N GLU A 56 -8.63 4.07 -2.74
CA GLU A 56 -7.25 4.51 -2.50
C GLU A 56 -6.38 3.35 -1.97
N HIS A 57 -6.94 2.51 -1.10
CA HIS A 57 -6.25 1.32 -0.59
C HIS A 57 -5.95 0.34 -1.72
N GLU A 58 -6.89 0.10 -2.62
CA GLU A 58 -6.68 -0.75 -3.78
C GLU A 58 -5.55 -0.21 -4.67
N GLU A 59 -5.57 1.07 -4.97
CA GLU A 59 -4.54 1.71 -5.79
C GLU A 59 -3.15 1.55 -5.17
N ARG A 60 -3.06 1.68 -3.85
CA ARG A 60 -1.81 1.48 -3.11
C ARG A 60 -1.31 0.04 -3.23
N TYR A 61 -2.17 -0.94 -3.01
CA TYR A 61 -1.78 -2.35 -3.15
C TYR A 61 -1.33 -2.68 -4.58
N ARG A 62 -2.03 -2.17 -5.58
CA ARG A 62 -1.65 -2.42 -6.98
C ARG A 62 -0.33 -1.76 -7.33
N LYS A 63 -0.03 -0.60 -6.77
CA LYS A 63 1.27 0.05 -6.96
C LYS A 63 2.41 -0.74 -6.32
N LEU A 64 2.17 -1.32 -5.15
CA LEU A 64 3.15 -2.19 -4.50
C LEU A 64 3.41 -3.45 -5.33
N ILE A 65 2.36 -4.06 -5.90
CA ILE A 65 2.50 -5.21 -6.81
C ILE A 65 3.33 -4.81 -8.03
N GLU A 66 3.02 -3.70 -8.66
CA GLU A 66 3.75 -3.18 -9.82
C GLU A 66 5.24 -3.02 -9.53
N ASN A 67 5.58 -2.44 -8.38
CA ASN A 67 6.97 -2.26 -7.98
C ASN A 67 7.70 -3.60 -7.83
N ILE A 68 7.06 -4.61 -7.27
CA ILE A 68 7.66 -5.94 -7.13
C ILE A 68 7.85 -6.60 -8.51
N GLU A 69 6.82 -6.56 -9.34
CA GLU A 69 6.87 -7.19 -10.67
C GLU A 69 7.87 -6.52 -11.60
N ASN A 70 8.04 -5.21 -11.50
CA ASN A 70 8.98 -4.42 -12.33
C ASN A 70 10.40 -4.33 -11.74
N GLY A 71 10.63 -4.88 -10.55
CA GLY A 71 11.93 -4.81 -9.89
C GLY A 71 12.28 -3.39 -9.40
N THR A 72 11.28 -2.57 -9.10
CA THR A 72 11.47 -1.16 -8.72
C THR A 72 11.28 -0.87 -7.23
N VAL A 73 11.23 -1.90 -6.39
CA VAL A 73 11.18 -1.71 -4.94
C VAL A 73 12.46 -1.01 -4.46
N PHE A 74 13.63 -1.49 -4.90
CA PHE A 74 14.94 -0.97 -4.49
C PHE A 74 15.72 -0.35 -5.66
N GLU A 75 15.04 0.04 -6.73
CA GLU A 75 15.67 0.71 -7.87
C GLU A 75 14.69 1.71 -8.47
N LYS A 76 15.05 3.00 -8.42
CA LYS A 76 14.22 4.08 -8.94
C LYS A 76 14.84 4.67 -10.21
N ASP A 77 14.05 5.41 -11.00
CA ASP A 77 14.49 6.01 -12.25
C ASP A 77 15.55 7.10 -12.05
N GLY A 78 15.49 7.80 -10.93
CA GLY A 78 16.42 8.86 -10.58
C GLY A 78 16.96 8.68 -9.19
N GLU A 79 17.90 9.56 -8.80
CA GLU A 79 18.41 9.54 -7.44
C GLU A 79 17.34 10.00 -6.45
N VAL A 80 17.17 9.22 -5.38
CA VAL A 80 16.29 9.55 -4.26
C VAL A 80 17.05 9.37 -2.96
N TYR A 81 16.49 9.90 -1.87
CA TYR A 81 17.03 9.64 -0.54
C TYR A 81 16.39 8.38 0.04
N TRP A 82 17.24 7.46 0.47
CA TRP A 82 16.84 6.23 1.15
C TRP A 82 17.17 6.35 2.63
N ILE A 83 16.33 5.81 3.49
CA ILE A 83 16.58 5.77 4.94
C ILE A 83 16.57 4.33 5.43
N CYS A 84 17.59 3.97 6.22
CA CYS A 84 17.60 2.70 6.94
C CYS A 84 16.64 2.79 8.12
N GLN A 85 15.65 1.91 8.15
CA GLN A 85 14.64 1.90 9.20
C GLN A 85 15.18 1.42 10.55
N ASN A 86 16.36 0.80 10.57
CA ASN A 86 16.98 0.36 11.82
C ASN A 86 17.78 1.48 12.49
N CYS A 87 18.71 2.12 11.75
CA CYS A 87 19.62 3.10 12.37
C CYS A 87 19.39 4.55 11.91
N GLY A 88 18.63 4.77 10.85
CA GLY A 88 18.36 6.11 10.32
C GLY A 88 19.40 6.62 9.33
N HIS A 89 20.36 5.79 8.90
CA HIS A 89 21.35 6.18 7.88
C HIS A 89 20.65 6.63 6.60
N ILE A 90 21.10 7.75 6.03
CA ILE A 90 20.56 8.29 4.77
C ILE A 90 21.52 8.01 3.63
N HIS A 91 21.00 7.46 2.54
CA HIS A 91 21.76 7.19 1.32
C HIS A 91 21.07 7.86 0.14
N LYS A 92 21.82 8.58 -0.68
CA LYS A 92 21.29 9.19 -1.91
C LYS A 92 21.73 8.36 -3.11
N GLY A 93 20.79 7.95 -3.93
CA GLY A 93 21.06 7.17 -5.13
C GLY A 93 19.81 6.56 -5.72
N LYS A 94 19.97 5.88 -6.85
CA LYS A 94 18.86 5.13 -7.48
C LYS A 94 18.51 3.87 -6.71
N THR A 95 19.49 3.32 -6.00
CA THR A 95 19.41 2.04 -5.30
C THR A 95 20.06 2.19 -3.91
N PRO A 96 19.43 1.67 -2.84
CA PRO A 96 20.08 1.70 -1.53
C PRO A 96 21.18 0.63 -1.45
N PRO A 97 22.11 0.74 -0.47
CA PRO A 97 23.17 -0.26 -0.29
C PRO A 97 22.59 -1.65 -0.03
N LYS A 98 23.30 -2.68 -0.45
CA LYS A 98 22.95 -4.08 -0.14
C LYS A 98 23.04 -4.36 1.35
N ILE A 99 24.01 -3.73 2.03
CA ILE A 99 24.22 -3.79 3.47
C ILE A 99 24.37 -2.35 3.97
N CYS A 100 23.65 -1.98 5.01
CA CYS A 100 23.77 -0.66 5.60
C CYS A 100 25.19 -0.47 6.15
N PRO A 101 25.93 0.58 5.71
CA PRO A 101 27.30 0.79 6.16
C PRO A 101 27.43 1.19 7.63
N VAL A 102 26.33 1.56 8.28
CA VAL A 102 26.33 1.97 9.68
C VAL A 102 25.97 0.83 10.62
N CYS A 103 24.86 0.13 10.34
CA CYS A 103 24.33 -0.88 11.25
C CYS A 103 24.40 -2.32 10.73
N ALA A 104 24.88 -2.53 9.50
CA ALA A 104 25.03 -3.83 8.84
C ALA A 104 23.73 -4.60 8.61
N HIS A 105 22.57 -3.95 8.68
CA HIS A 105 21.30 -4.57 8.31
C HIS A 105 21.17 -4.64 6.78
N PRO A 106 20.45 -5.65 6.25
CA PRO A 106 20.34 -5.84 4.81
C PRO A 106 19.47 -4.78 4.12
N GLN A 107 19.56 -4.73 2.79
CA GLN A 107 18.86 -3.78 1.93
C GLN A 107 17.36 -3.64 2.22
N GLY A 108 16.72 -4.72 2.63
CA GLY A 108 15.29 -4.73 2.97
C GLY A 108 14.89 -3.75 4.08
N TYR A 109 15.84 -3.25 4.85
CA TYR A 109 15.59 -2.24 5.88
C TYR A 109 15.51 -0.83 5.33
N PHE A 110 15.85 -0.62 4.06
CA PHE A 110 15.77 0.70 3.45
C PHE A 110 14.39 0.96 2.85
N GLN A 111 13.95 2.21 2.93
CA GLN A 111 12.80 2.73 2.19
C GLN A 111 13.14 4.10 1.66
N VAL A 112 12.40 4.56 0.65
CA VAL A 112 12.50 5.96 0.21
C VAL A 112 12.08 6.84 1.37
N ARG A 113 12.88 7.86 1.68
CA ARG A 113 12.66 8.73 2.84
C ARG A 113 11.39 9.55 2.64
N ALA A 114 10.48 9.47 3.59
CA ALA A 114 9.35 10.38 3.67
C ALA A 114 9.80 11.67 4.37
N GLU A 115 9.26 12.81 3.93
CA GLU A 115 9.58 14.12 4.50
C GLU A 115 8.31 14.85 4.91
N ASN A 116 7.35 14.11 5.44
CA ASN A 116 6.04 14.61 5.82
C ASN A 116 6.02 15.48 7.10
N TYR A 117 7.18 15.74 7.67
CA TYR A 117 7.36 16.63 8.83
C TYR A 117 7.63 18.09 8.42
N LYS A 118 7.70 18.37 7.13
CA LYS A 118 7.93 19.72 6.58
C LYS A 118 6.63 20.51 6.43
#